data_5080c78225a03104e79ab6b53c9139df
#
_entry.id   5080c78225a03104e79ab6b53c9139df
#
_cell.length_a   1.000
_cell.length_b   1.000
_cell.length_c   1.000
_cell.angle_alpha   90.00
_cell.angle_beta   90.00
_cell.angle_gamma   90.00
#
_symmetry.space_group_name_H-M   'P 1'
#
loop_
_entity.id
_entity.type
_entity.pdbx_description
1 polymer ?
#
loop_
_entity_poly.entity_id
_entity_poly.type
_entity_poly.pdbx_seq_one_letter_code
_entity_poly.pdbx_strand_id
1 'polypeptide(L)'
;MALTDAVKLMRGPRGSKIHLTIHRESLPDLFTVAVTREVIKIQSVKTKNLKDGYAYIRIATFQDGTSDDVEKAMAKFQKANHGRIKGLVLDLRDDPGGLLNQAVRVSDEFLDGGLIVYTQGRLDSQQQKYFAHKKKDSQDYPMVVVVNGGTASASEIVAGALQDQRRAIIEGTQTFGKGSVQTILPLDDNSALRLTTARYYTPNGRSIQAVGITPNEVVEPPKATLASLEVPGVEINHDEEIHESDLPHHFQNNQHQPSLSIPGAGDDGAGSKPAGKRGAGTEAKPQKDVQLDKAISILEHWSKYKIELARADGQSASAANP
;
A
#
# COMPACT_ATOMS: atom_id res chain seq x y z
N MET A 1 8.70 -30.85 -9.63
CA MET A 1 7.78 -30.66 -8.50
C MET A 1 7.18 -29.29 -8.64
N ALA A 2 5.86 -29.13 -8.52
CA ALA A 2 5.22 -27.83 -8.52
C ALA A 2 5.57 -27.06 -7.25
N LEU A 3 5.62 -25.72 -7.31
CA LEU A 3 5.94 -24.86 -6.15
C LEU A 3 4.98 -25.11 -4.96
N THR A 4 3.70 -25.32 -5.25
CA THR A 4 2.67 -25.63 -4.25
C THR A 4 2.96 -26.93 -3.49
N ASP A 5 3.50 -27.94 -4.15
CA ASP A 5 3.84 -29.22 -3.52
C ASP A 5 5.11 -29.08 -2.67
N ALA A 6 6.10 -28.33 -3.16
CA ALA A 6 7.27 -27.99 -2.37
C ALA A 6 6.90 -27.24 -1.08
N VAL A 7 6.01 -26.26 -1.16
CA VAL A 7 5.49 -25.51 0.01
C VAL A 7 4.77 -26.43 1.00
N LYS A 8 3.95 -27.39 0.53
CA LYS A 8 3.28 -28.37 1.41
C LYS A 8 4.29 -29.22 2.19
N LEU A 9 5.36 -29.67 1.51
CA LEU A 9 6.44 -30.43 2.15
C LEU A 9 7.27 -29.60 3.12
N MET A 10 7.50 -28.32 2.82
CA MET A 10 8.23 -27.41 3.69
C MET A 10 7.47 -27.05 4.96
N ARG A 11 6.15 -26.93 4.90
CA ARG A 11 5.30 -26.64 6.06
C ARG A 11 5.19 -27.84 6.99
N GLY A 12 4.92 -27.59 8.27
CA GLY A 12 4.71 -28.63 9.27
C GLY A 12 4.59 -28.03 10.69
N PRO A 13 4.41 -28.87 11.73
CA PRO A 13 4.25 -28.42 13.10
C PRO A 13 5.45 -27.59 13.56
N ARG A 14 5.16 -26.55 14.38
CA ARG A 14 6.19 -25.73 15.02
C ARG A 14 7.16 -26.61 15.82
N GLY A 15 8.44 -26.31 15.75
CA GLY A 15 9.51 -27.05 16.42
C GLY A 15 9.98 -28.31 15.70
N SER A 16 9.24 -28.81 14.67
CA SER A 16 9.70 -29.94 13.87
C SER A 16 10.84 -29.53 12.93
N LYS A 17 11.73 -30.47 12.60
CA LYS A 17 12.87 -30.22 11.71
C LYS A 17 12.54 -30.67 10.28
N ILE A 18 13.08 -29.93 9.32
CA ILE A 18 13.11 -30.30 7.90
C ILE A 18 14.56 -30.24 7.42
N HIS A 19 14.95 -31.17 6.56
CA HIS A 19 16.24 -31.17 5.89
C HIS A 19 16.04 -30.73 4.44
N LEU A 20 16.71 -29.66 4.04
CA LEU A 20 16.68 -29.12 2.69
C LEU A 20 18.01 -29.38 2.01
N THR A 21 18.00 -30.14 0.92
CA THR A 21 19.17 -30.30 0.07
C THR A 21 19.18 -29.19 -0.98
N ILE A 22 20.21 -28.37 -0.98
CA ILE A 22 20.33 -27.16 -1.76
C ILE A 22 21.42 -27.34 -2.81
N HIS A 23 21.10 -27.00 -4.06
CA HIS A 23 22.05 -26.78 -5.13
C HIS A 23 22.37 -25.30 -5.25
N ARG A 24 23.63 -24.93 -5.29
CA ARG A 24 24.08 -23.55 -5.49
C ARG A 24 25.15 -23.55 -6.57
N GLU A 25 24.99 -22.78 -7.62
CA GLU A 25 25.91 -22.73 -8.78
C GLU A 25 27.35 -22.40 -8.38
N SER A 26 27.57 -21.67 -7.29
CA SER A 26 28.89 -21.32 -6.76
C SER A 26 29.57 -22.45 -5.97
N LEU A 27 28.92 -23.59 -5.74
CA LEU A 27 29.44 -24.72 -4.98
C LEU A 27 29.41 -26.01 -5.84
N PRO A 28 30.49 -26.82 -5.83
CA PRO A 28 30.56 -28.04 -6.65
C PRO A 28 29.58 -29.11 -6.19
N ASP A 29 29.26 -29.18 -4.90
CA ASP A 29 28.43 -30.22 -4.31
C ASP A 29 27.13 -29.73 -3.72
N LEU A 30 26.12 -30.63 -3.67
CA LEU A 30 24.89 -30.43 -2.93
C LEU A 30 25.19 -30.40 -1.42
N PHE A 31 24.59 -29.46 -0.70
CA PHE A 31 24.69 -29.43 0.75
C PHE A 31 23.31 -29.47 1.41
N THR A 32 23.23 -30.11 2.59
CA THR A 32 21.98 -30.28 3.32
C THR A 32 21.96 -29.36 4.55
N VAL A 33 20.89 -28.61 4.69
CA VAL A 33 20.63 -27.71 5.84
C VAL A 33 19.45 -28.23 6.64
N ALA A 34 19.64 -28.42 7.94
CA ALA A 34 18.56 -28.70 8.87
C ALA A 34 17.92 -27.37 9.36
N VAL A 35 16.63 -27.20 9.10
CA VAL A 35 15.88 -26.01 9.51
C VAL A 35 14.77 -26.42 10.50
N THR A 36 14.68 -25.74 11.64
CA THR A 36 13.58 -25.94 12.57
C THR A 36 12.42 -25.05 12.16
N ARG A 37 11.23 -25.65 12.03
CA ARG A 37 10.01 -24.89 11.69
C ARG A 37 9.59 -24.01 12.88
N GLU A 38 9.32 -22.75 12.59
CA GLU A 38 8.87 -21.77 13.56
C GLU A 38 7.74 -20.93 12.94
N VAL A 39 6.95 -20.29 13.77
CA VAL A 39 6.01 -19.27 13.31
C VAL A 39 6.79 -18.03 12.90
N ILE A 40 6.82 -17.77 11.59
CA ILE A 40 7.51 -16.59 11.05
C ILE A 40 6.64 -15.37 11.33
N LYS A 41 7.09 -14.52 12.25
CA LYS A 41 6.48 -13.20 12.46
C LYS A 41 7.02 -12.26 11.39
N ILE A 42 6.20 -11.97 10.39
CA ILE A 42 6.52 -10.94 9.40
C ILE A 42 6.41 -9.59 10.10
N GLN A 43 7.49 -8.84 10.15
CA GLN A 43 7.49 -7.49 10.70
C GLN A 43 6.83 -6.54 9.70
N SER A 44 5.55 -6.21 9.94
CA SER A 44 4.77 -5.34 9.05
C SER A 44 5.17 -3.87 9.17
N VAL A 45 5.71 -3.45 10.30
CA VAL A 45 6.07 -2.06 10.60
C VAL A 45 7.58 -1.94 10.77
N LYS A 46 8.22 -1.07 9.99
CA LYS A 46 9.63 -0.69 10.14
C LYS A 46 9.72 0.77 10.50
N THR A 47 10.65 1.13 11.37
CA THR A 47 10.78 2.48 11.90
C THR A 47 12.20 2.99 11.79
N LYS A 48 12.36 4.29 11.58
CA LYS A 48 13.66 4.96 11.54
C LYS A 48 13.51 6.38 12.12
N ASN A 49 14.43 6.77 12.99
CA ASN A 49 14.59 8.19 13.32
C ASN A 49 15.32 8.88 12.15
N LEU A 50 14.67 9.85 11.58
CA LEU A 50 15.32 10.77 10.64
C LEU A 50 16.05 11.86 11.41
N LYS A 51 16.86 12.66 10.70
CA LYS A 51 17.55 13.79 11.31
C LYS A 51 16.55 14.80 11.88
N ASP A 52 16.99 15.58 12.87
CA ASP A 52 16.29 16.75 13.41
C ASP A 52 14.91 16.48 14.05
N GLY A 53 14.64 15.26 14.54
CA GLY A 53 13.41 14.93 15.24
C GLY A 53 12.23 14.56 14.33
N TYR A 54 12.47 14.29 13.05
CA TYR A 54 11.49 13.68 12.15
C TYR A 54 11.44 12.17 12.33
N ALA A 55 10.25 11.61 12.26
CA ALA A 55 9.99 10.18 12.36
C ALA A 55 9.67 9.56 10.97
N TYR A 56 10.05 8.31 10.78
CA TYR A 56 9.70 7.52 9.61
C TYR A 56 9.12 6.19 10.05
N ILE A 57 7.95 5.86 9.50
CA ILE A 57 7.28 4.58 9.66
C ILE A 57 6.98 4.04 8.27
N ARG A 58 7.42 2.81 7.98
CA ARG A 58 7.00 2.06 6.80
C ARG A 58 6.09 0.92 7.20
N ILE A 59 4.93 0.83 6.57
CA ILE A 59 4.04 -0.32 6.67
C ILE A 59 4.18 -1.11 5.36
N ALA A 60 4.50 -2.39 5.47
CA ALA A 60 4.69 -3.27 4.32
C ALA A 60 3.45 -4.14 4.01
N THR A 61 2.55 -4.28 4.99
CA THR A 61 1.27 -4.98 4.86
C THR A 61 0.42 -4.78 6.12
N PHE A 62 -0.89 -4.84 6.00
CA PHE A 62 -1.85 -4.73 7.10
C PHE A 62 -2.25 -6.11 7.62
N GLN A 63 -1.53 -6.60 8.62
CA GLN A 63 -1.80 -7.87 9.32
C GLN A 63 -2.18 -7.63 10.78
N ASP A 64 -2.60 -8.66 11.48
CA ASP A 64 -2.91 -8.56 12.92
C ASP A 64 -1.75 -7.95 13.69
N GLY A 65 -2.04 -6.94 14.52
CA GLY A 65 -1.08 -6.22 15.33
C GLY A 65 -0.35 -5.08 14.63
N THR A 66 -0.58 -4.81 13.32
CA THR A 66 0.05 -3.68 12.62
C THR A 66 -0.25 -2.34 13.28
N SER A 67 -1.51 -2.11 13.70
CA SER A 67 -1.89 -0.88 14.42
C SER A 67 -1.18 -0.75 15.77
N ASP A 68 -1.06 -1.84 16.52
CA ASP A 68 -0.37 -1.84 17.81
C ASP A 68 1.13 -1.55 17.65
N ASP A 69 1.73 -2.02 16.56
CA ASP A 69 3.14 -1.75 16.27
C ASP A 69 3.36 -0.30 15.81
N VAL A 70 2.39 0.31 15.09
CA VAL A 70 2.41 1.75 14.78
C VAL A 70 2.28 2.58 16.06
N GLU A 71 1.36 2.27 16.95
CA GLU A 71 1.17 2.95 18.22
C GLU A 71 2.44 2.89 19.10
N LYS A 72 3.06 1.70 19.22
CA LYS A 72 4.35 1.54 19.92
C LYS A 72 5.46 2.35 19.28
N ALA A 73 5.50 2.42 17.94
CA ALA A 73 6.46 3.22 17.22
C ALA A 73 6.29 4.71 17.52
N MET A 74 5.05 5.21 17.49
CA MET A 74 4.74 6.60 17.83
C MET A 74 5.12 6.95 19.26
N ALA A 75 4.77 6.10 20.24
CA ALA A 75 5.16 6.28 21.64
C ALA A 75 6.69 6.32 21.81
N LYS A 76 7.43 5.47 21.07
CA LYS A 76 8.89 5.47 21.08
C LYS A 76 9.47 6.77 20.51
N PHE A 77 8.94 7.28 19.40
CA PHE A 77 9.39 8.54 18.83
C PHE A 77 9.11 9.73 19.74
N GLN A 78 7.92 9.79 20.34
CA GLN A 78 7.58 10.84 21.31
C GLN A 78 8.54 10.82 22.50
N LYS A 79 8.79 9.65 23.07
CA LYS A 79 9.74 9.51 24.19
C LYS A 79 11.14 9.97 23.83
N ALA A 80 11.61 9.62 22.61
CA ALA A 80 12.94 9.99 22.13
C ALA A 80 13.08 11.51 21.83
N ASN A 81 11.97 12.19 21.56
CA ASN A 81 11.92 13.60 21.19
C ASN A 81 11.24 14.47 22.25
N HIS A 82 11.40 14.15 23.53
CA HIS A 82 10.88 14.93 24.67
C HIS A 82 9.35 15.21 24.58
N GLY A 83 8.59 14.25 24.11
CA GLY A 83 7.12 14.30 24.00
C GLY A 83 6.59 14.86 22.68
N ARG A 84 7.43 15.37 21.78
CA ARG A 84 6.99 15.92 20.49
C ARG A 84 7.89 15.45 19.36
N ILE A 85 7.28 15.10 18.21
CA ILE A 85 7.99 14.89 16.94
C ILE A 85 7.81 16.14 16.06
N LYS A 86 8.81 16.47 15.25
CA LYS A 86 8.72 17.60 14.33
C LYS A 86 7.86 17.30 13.10
N GLY A 87 7.73 16.03 12.74
CA GLY A 87 6.91 15.55 11.64
C GLY A 87 7.10 14.06 11.40
N LEU A 88 6.21 13.48 10.62
CA LEU A 88 6.15 12.06 10.32
C LEU A 88 6.10 11.82 8.81
N VAL A 89 6.94 10.91 8.33
CA VAL A 89 6.79 10.26 7.03
C VAL A 89 6.19 8.87 7.26
N LEU A 90 5.00 8.62 6.70
CA LEU A 90 4.37 7.31 6.63
C LEU A 90 4.55 6.74 5.23
N ASP A 91 5.38 5.70 5.08
CA ASP A 91 5.68 5.07 3.79
C ASP A 91 4.80 3.83 3.58
N LEU A 92 3.92 3.91 2.59
CA LEU A 92 3.01 2.85 2.15
C LEU A 92 3.36 2.31 0.76
N ARG A 93 4.54 2.64 0.22
CA ARG A 93 4.99 2.13 -1.08
C ARG A 93 5.11 0.60 -1.06
N ASP A 94 4.65 -0.03 -2.13
CA ASP A 94 4.65 -1.49 -2.32
C ASP A 94 3.89 -2.26 -1.22
N ASP A 95 2.95 -1.60 -0.54
CA ASP A 95 2.08 -2.21 0.45
C ASP A 95 0.77 -2.66 -0.23
N PRO A 96 0.56 -3.97 -0.44
CA PRO A 96 -0.64 -4.49 -1.13
C PRO A 96 -1.91 -4.41 -0.29
N GLY A 97 -1.81 -3.84 0.92
CA GLY A 97 -2.89 -3.74 1.87
C GLY A 97 -2.97 -4.91 2.85
N GLY A 98 -4.18 -5.35 3.14
CA GLY A 98 -4.46 -6.42 4.09
C GLY A 98 -5.78 -6.23 4.83
N LEU A 99 -5.75 -6.33 6.14
CA LEU A 99 -6.94 -6.30 7.00
C LEU A 99 -7.55 -4.90 7.11
N LEU A 100 -8.83 -4.76 6.76
CA LEU A 100 -9.59 -3.52 6.89
C LEU A 100 -9.56 -2.94 8.30
N ASN A 101 -9.76 -3.77 9.32
CA ASN A 101 -9.78 -3.33 10.70
C ASN A 101 -8.43 -2.73 11.13
N GLN A 102 -7.32 -3.20 10.58
CA GLN A 102 -5.99 -2.63 10.84
C GLN A 102 -5.81 -1.29 10.14
N ALA A 103 -6.29 -1.14 8.89
CA ALA A 103 -6.28 0.15 8.19
C ALA A 103 -7.11 1.20 8.94
N VAL A 104 -8.30 0.83 9.43
CA VAL A 104 -9.15 1.70 10.25
C VAL A 104 -8.43 2.15 11.52
N ARG A 105 -7.82 1.21 12.28
CA ARG A 105 -7.09 1.54 13.52
C ARG A 105 -5.84 2.37 13.27
N VAL A 106 -5.11 2.12 12.18
CA VAL A 106 -3.95 2.94 11.80
C VAL A 106 -4.39 4.35 11.39
N SER A 107 -5.48 4.48 10.63
CA SER A 107 -6.04 5.80 10.32
C SER A 107 -6.52 6.54 11.56
N ASP A 108 -7.19 5.82 12.46
CA ASP A 108 -7.63 6.36 13.75
C ASP A 108 -6.46 6.88 14.59
N GLU A 109 -5.26 6.23 14.52
CA GLU A 109 -4.07 6.71 15.24
C GLU A 109 -3.68 8.15 14.86
N PHE A 110 -3.93 8.57 13.64
CA PHE A 110 -3.52 9.87 13.12
C PHE A 110 -4.63 10.91 13.00
N LEU A 111 -5.90 10.52 13.21
CA LEU A 111 -7.08 11.39 13.09
C LEU A 111 -7.69 11.69 14.46
N ASP A 112 -8.32 12.85 14.61
CA ASP A 112 -9.03 13.28 15.82
C ASP A 112 -10.54 13.17 15.72
N GLY A 113 -11.04 12.47 14.72
CA GLY A 113 -12.46 12.29 14.46
C GLY A 113 -12.75 12.29 12.96
N GLY A 114 -14.03 12.20 12.64
CA GLY A 114 -14.50 12.15 11.24
C GLY A 114 -14.55 10.73 10.68
N LEU A 115 -15.06 10.65 9.46
CA LEU A 115 -15.17 9.39 8.72
C LEU A 115 -13.79 8.95 8.21
N ILE A 116 -13.46 7.66 8.35
CA ILE A 116 -12.24 7.07 7.81
C ILE A 116 -12.53 6.45 6.43
N VAL A 117 -13.53 5.59 6.37
CA VAL A 117 -13.92 4.86 5.17
C VAL A 117 -15.36 4.39 5.33
N TYR A 118 -16.07 4.23 4.24
CA TYR A 118 -17.30 3.45 4.26
C TYR A 118 -17.31 2.41 3.15
N THR A 119 -18.06 1.33 3.40
CA THR A 119 -18.29 0.29 2.40
C THR A 119 -19.73 0.36 1.94
N GLN A 120 -19.97 0.17 0.66
CA GLN A 120 -21.31 0.09 0.07
C GLN A 120 -21.44 -1.23 -0.67
N GLY A 121 -22.36 -2.07 -0.23
CA GLY A 121 -22.78 -3.28 -0.91
C GLY A 121 -23.83 -3.00 -1.97
N ARG A 122 -24.45 -4.07 -2.46
CA ARG A 122 -25.54 -4.00 -3.45
C ARG A 122 -26.81 -3.32 -2.90
N LEU A 123 -27.08 -3.54 -1.61
CA LEU A 123 -28.23 -2.97 -0.91
C LEU A 123 -27.75 -1.85 0.02
N ASP A 124 -28.54 -0.78 0.15
CA ASP A 124 -28.20 0.36 1.02
C ASP A 124 -28.06 -0.06 2.49
N SER A 125 -28.82 -1.06 2.94
CA SER A 125 -28.70 -1.64 4.28
C SER A 125 -27.35 -2.32 4.56
N GLN A 126 -26.52 -2.56 3.55
CA GLN A 126 -25.18 -3.15 3.67
C GLN A 126 -24.08 -2.10 3.80
N GLN A 127 -24.44 -0.82 3.90
CA GLN A 127 -23.45 0.24 4.12
C GLN A 127 -22.89 0.13 5.54
N GLN A 128 -21.56 0.15 5.64
CA GLN A 128 -20.84 0.22 6.93
C GLN A 128 -19.92 1.44 6.92
N LYS A 129 -19.93 2.20 8.00
CA LYS A 129 -19.12 3.41 8.16
C LYS A 129 -18.16 3.23 9.33
N TYR A 130 -16.90 3.63 9.15
CA TYR A 130 -15.86 3.56 10.16
C TYR A 130 -15.37 4.97 10.45
N PHE A 131 -15.36 5.34 11.73
CA PHE A 131 -15.05 6.68 12.20
C PHE A 131 -13.80 6.67 13.07
N ALA A 132 -13.07 7.77 13.05
CA ALA A 132 -12.00 8.03 13.98
C ALA A 132 -12.54 8.53 15.32
N HIS A 133 -11.83 8.22 16.40
CA HIS A 133 -12.19 8.60 17.76
C HIS A 133 -11.40 9.85 18.19
N LYS A 134 -12.08 10.71 18.96
CA LYS A 134 -11.44 11.91 19.53
C LYS A 134 -10.38 11.51 20.55
N LYS A 135 -9.15 12.01 20.39
CA LYS A 135 -8.03 11.77 21.31
C LYS A 135 -7.90 12.91 22.33
N LYS A 136 -7.39 12.58 23.52
CA LYS A 136 -7.15 13.58 24.58
C LYS A 136 -5.94 14.46 24.24
N ASP A 137 -4.93 13.90 23.63
CA ASP A 137 -3.63 14.52 23.35
C ASP A 137 -3.33 14.44 21.83
N SER A 138 -4.16 15.14 21.05
CA SER A 138 -3.92 15.30 19.62
C SER A 138 -2.61 16.04 19.36
N GLN A 139 -1.74 15.44 18.56
CA GLN A 139 -0.49 16.10 18.16
C GLN A 139 -0.61 16.65 16.75
N ASP A 140 -0.62 17.98 16.63
CA ASP A 140 -0.61 18.71 15.34
C ASP A 140 0.83 18.80 14.80
N TYR A 141 1.42 17.67 14.43
CA TYR A 141 2.69 17.61 13.72
C TYR A 141 2.47 17.43 12.20
N PRO A 142 3.36 18.00 11.37
CA PRO A 142 3.40 17.76 9.93
C PRO A 142 3.44 16.28 9.58
N MET A 143 2.67 15.87 8.56
CA MET A 143 2.63 14.47 8.12
C MET A 143 2.60 14.36 6.60
N VAL A 144 3.45 13.49 6.06
CA VAL A 144 3.50 13.11 4.65
C VAL A 144 3.30 11.60 4.54
N VAL A 145 2.46 11.18 3.61
CA VAL A 145 2.27 9.77 3.25
C VAL A 145 2.86 9.54 1.88
N VAL A 146 3.79 8.60 1.76
CA VAL A 146 4.44 8.25 0.50
C VAL A 146 3.78 7.01 -0.10
N VAL A 147 3.37 7.11 -1.35
CA VAL A 147 2.62 6.06 -2.06
C VAL A 147 3.18 5.80 -3.46
N ASN A 148 2.86 4.63 -4.04
CA ASN A 148 3.18 4.29 -5.43
C ASN A 148 2.15 3.32 -6.02
N GLY A 149 2.32 2.87 -7.27
CA GLY A 149 1.46 1.89 -7.93
C GLY A 149 1.36 0.53 -7.20
N GLY A 150 2.29 0.20 -6.32
CA GLY A 150 2.22 -0.97 -5.43
C GLY A 150 1.38 -0.76 -4.16
N THR A 151 0.95 0.47 -3.87
CA THR A 151 0.06 0.81 -2.74
C THR A 151 -1.37 0.43 -3.08
N ALA A 152 -1.97 -0.54 -2.37
CA ALA A 152 -3.28 -1.09 -2.73
C ALA A 152 -4.21 -1.36 -1.53
N SER A 153 -5.54 -1.33 -1.77
CA SER A 153 -6.58 -1.81 -0.84
C SER A 153 -6.54 -1.10 0.54
N ALA A 154 -6.20 -1.80 1.64
CA ALA A 154 -6.12 -1.23 2.99
C ALA A 154 -5.18 -0.01 3.08
N SER A 155 -4.07 -0.01 2.32
CA SER A 155 -3.14 1.11 2.26
C SER A 155 -3.76 2.33 1.59
N GLU A 156 -4.61 2.11 0.56
CA GLU A 156 -5.35 3.19 -0.10
C GLU A 156 -6.44 3.77 0.79
N ILE A 157 -7.02 2.95 1.69
CA ILE A 157 -7.96 3.44 2.71
C ILE A 157 -7.25 4.43 3.64
N VAL A 158 -6.05 4.09 4.13
CA VAL A 158 -5.27 4.98 5.01
C VAL A 158 -4.89 6.26 4.27
N ALA A 159 -4.32 6.15 3.06
CA ALA A 159 -3.93 7.30 2.26
C ALA A 159 -5.13 8.21 1.95
N GLY A 160 -6.25 7.64 1.49
CA GLY A 160 -7.47 8.37 1.16
C GLY A 160 -8.13 9.02 2.38
N ALA A 161 -8.15 8.35 3.54
CA ALA A 161 -8.68 8.92 4.78
C ALA A 161 -7.86 10.13 5.23
N LEU A 162 -6.53 10.00 5.27
CA LEU A 162 -5.63 11.07 5.69
C LEU A 162 -5.62 12.24 4.70
N GLN A 163 -5.80 11.99 3.40
CA GLN A 163 -5.95 13.00 2.37
C GLN A 163 -7.25 13.78 2.53
N ASP A 164 -8.39 13.08 2.57
CA ASP A 164 -9.72 13.69 2.62
C ASP A 164 -9.97 14.44 3.93
N GLN A 165 -9.41 13.95 5.05
CA GLN A 165 -9.42 14.63 6.35
C GLN A 165 -8.34 15.71 6.47
N ARG A 166 -7.55 15.94 5.42
CA ARG A 166 -6.47 16.95 5.38
C ARG A 166 -5.45 16.81 6.50
N ARG A 167 -5.27 15.58 6.95
CA ARG A 167 -4.30 15.27 8.00
C ARG A 167 -2.87 15.21 7.47
N ALA A 168 -2.70 14.78 6.21
CA ALA A 168 -1.41 14.57 5.59
C ALA A 168 -1.39 15.02 4.12
N ILE A 169 -0.21 15.37 3.63
CA ILE A 169 0.08 15.46 2.20
C ILE A 169 0.38 14.05 1.69
N ILE A 170 -0.29 13.65 0.62
CA ILE A 170 0.01 12.41 -0.08
C ILE A 170 0.99 12.74 -1.21
N GLU A 171 2.10 12.02 -1.25
CA GLU A 171 3.20 12.24 -2.20
C GLU A 171 3.59 10.91 -2.86
N GLY A 172 4.04 10.96 -4.11
CA GLY A 172 4.51 9.80 -4.88
C GLY A 172 3.83 9.66 -6.22
N THR A 173 3.49 8.43 -6.62
CA THR A 173 2.76 8.14 -7.86
C THR A 173 1.34 7.65 -7.57
N GLN A 174 0.51 7.54 -8.62
CA GLN A 174 -0.86 7.03 -8.53
C GLN A 174 -0.88 5.66 -7.85
N THR A 175 -1.83 5.41 -6.94
CA THR A 175 -1.96 4.10 -6.30
C THR A 175 -2.70 3.10 -7.18
N PHE A 176 -2.68 1.82 -6.80
CA PHE A 176 -3.16 0.69 -7.60
C PHE A 176 -4.64 0.77 -7.99
N GLY A 177 -5.53 1.17 -7.08
CA GLY A 177 -6.96 1.29 -7.36
C GLY A 177 -7.81 0.08 -6.95
N LYS A 178 -7.41 -0.70 -5.93
CA LYS A 178 -8.21 -1.83 -5.45
C LYS A 178 -9.24 -1.40 -4.42
N GLY A 179 -10.43 -1.03 -4.88
CA GLY A 179 -11.54 -0.57 -4.05
C GLY A 179 -12.61 -1.63 -3.74
N SER A 180 -12.35 -2.92 -3.97
CA SER A 180 -13.32 -4.01 -3.77
C SER A 180 -13.15 -4.71 -2.42
N VAL A 181 -14.28 -4.97 -1.73
CA VAL A 181 -14.35 -5.80 -0.51
C VAL A 181 -14.60 -7.24 -0.91
N GLN A 182 -13.73 -8.14 -0.47
CA GLN A 182 -13.87 -9.58 -0.71
C GLN A 182 -14.20 -10.31 0.59
N THR A 183 -15.30 -11.06 0.58
CA THR A 183 -15.71 -11.93 1.68
C THR A 183 -15.39 -13.38 1.35
N ILE A 184 -14.80 -14.09 2.31
CA ILE A 184 -14.54 -15.52 2.21
C ILE A 184 -15.67 -16.25 2.92
N LEU A 185 -16.41 -17.04 2.17
CA LEU A 185 -17.51 -17.88 2.65
C LEU A 185 -17.04 -19.34 2.69
N PRO A 186 -16.83 -19.94 3.87
CA PRO A 186 -16.50 -21.36 3.96
C PRO A 186 -17.68 -22.20 3.49
N LEU A 187 -17.40 -23.31 2.79
CA LEU A 187 -18.36 -24.28 2.32
C LEU A 187 -18.20 -25.61 3.08
N ASP A 188 -19.25 -26.45 3.04
CA ASP A 188 -19.32 -27.68 3.83
C ASP A 188 -18.27 -28.74 3.44
N ASP A 189 -17.72 -28.66 2.21
CA ASP A 189 -16.68 -29.57 1.68
C ASP A 189 -15.23 -29.14 2.01
N ASN A 190 -15.03 -28.26 2.98
CA ASN A 190 -13.75 -27.62 3.31
C ASN A 190 -13.15 -26.73 2.22
N SER A 191 -13.90 -26.41 1.18
CA SER A 191 -13.56 -25.35 0.23
C SER A 191 -14.07 -24.00 0.73
N ALA A 192 -13.75 -22.92 0.03
CA ALA A 192 -14.27 -21.60 0.34
C ALA A 192 -14.51 -20.79 -0.93
N LEU A 193 -15.60 -20.04 -0.94
CA LEU A 193 -15.93 -19.09 -1.99
C LEU A 193 -15.43 -17.68 -1.59
N ARG A 194 -14.60 -17.07 -2.44
CA ARG A 194 -14.20 -15.67 -2.31
C ARG A 194 -15.06 -14.83 -3.24
N LEU A 195 -15.90 -13.99 -2.66
CA LEU A 195 -16.89 -13.19 -3.38
C LEU A 195 -16.68 -11.69 -3.10
N THR A 196 -16.74 -10.86 -4.14
CA THR A 196 -16.81 -9.41 -3.99
C THR A 196 -18.21 -9.01 -3.55
N THR A 197 -18.33 -8.40 -2.37
CA THR A 197 -19.62 -8.08 -1.72
C THR A 197 -19.87 -6.58 -1.57
N ALA A 198 -18.84 -5.74 -1.61
CA ALA A 198 -18.97 -4.30 -1.45
C ALA A 198 -17.80 -3.55 -2.10
N ARG A 199 -17.89 -2.23 -2.11
CA ARG A 199 -16.81 -1.31 -2.52
C ARG A 199 -16.42 -0.39 -1.39
N TYR A 200 -15.18 0.06 -1.40
CA TYR A 200 -14.64 1.08 -0.50
C TYR A 200 -14.82 2.48 -1.09
N TYR A 201 -15.16 3.41 -0.22
CA TYR A 201 -15.25 4.83 -0.54
C TYR A 201 -14.50 5.64 0.51
N THR A 202 -13.80 6.66 0.07
CA THR A 202 -13.11 7.61 0.95
C THR A 202 -14.12 8.49 1.70
N PRO A 203 -13.71 9.25 2.73
CA PRO A 203 -14.60 10.16 3.45
C PRO A 203 -15.40 11.11 2.55
N ASN A 204 -14.80 11.63 1.49
CA ASN A 204 -15.44 12.53 0.53
C ASN A 204 -16.30 11.79 -0.52
N GLY A 205 -16.51 10.48 -0.38
CA GLY A 205 -17.38 9.70 -1.26
C GLY A 205 -16.72 9.26 -2.58
N ARG A 206 -15.41 9.43 -2.75
CA ARG A 206 -14.69 8.94 -3.94
C ARG A 206 -14.55 7.42 -3.88
N SER A 207 -14.88 6.74 -4.98
CA SER A 207 -14.60 5.31 -5.11
C SER A 207 -13.12 5.07 -5.40
N ILE A 208 -12.50 4.20 -4.62
CA ILE A 208 -11.09 3.78 -4.83
C ILE A 208 -10.98 2.86 -6.05
N GLN A 209 -12.05 2.11 -6.39
CA GLN A 209 -12.01 1.08 -7.42
C GLN A 209 -11.60 1.61 -8.79
N ALA A 210 -10.57 1.01 -9.38
CA ALA A 210 -9.99 1.30 -10.70
C ALA A 210 -9.45 2.74 -10.88
N VAL A 211 -9.47 3.57 -9.82
CA VAL A 211 -8.96 4.95 -9.83
C VAL A 211 -7.81 5.12 -8.85
N GLY A 212 -7.89 4.49 -7.67
CA GLY A 212 -6.91 4.65 -6.61
C GLY A 212 -6.95 6.02 -5.94
N ILE A 213 -5.84 6.36 -5.30
CA ILE A 213 -5.61 7.65 -4.66
C ILE A 213 -4.58 8.43 -5.48
N THR A 214 -4.99 9.60 -5.97
CA THR A 214 -4.10 10.52 -6.67
C THR A 214 -3.32 11.34 -5.65
N PRO A 215 -1.98 11.35 -5.69
CA PRO A 215 -1.18 12.15 -4.78
C PRO A 215 -1.46 13.65 -4.89
N ASN A 216 -1.26 14.38 -3.80
CA ASN A 216 -1.23 15.85 -3.81
C ASN A 216 0.03 16.38 -4.52
N GLU A 217 1.16 15.70 -4.29
CA GLU A 217 2.45 15.98 -4.90
C GLU A 217 2.90 14.76 -5.71
N VAL A 218 2.93 14.88 -7.02
CA VAL A 218 3.43 13.80 -7.90
C VAL A 218 4.95 13.82 -7.93
N VAL A 219 5.58 12.72 -7.50
CA VAL A 219 7.03 12.56 -7.48
C VAL A 219 7.39 11.18 -8.04
N GLU A 220 7.88 11.20 -9.27
CA GLU A 220 8.31 9.97 -9.94
C GLU A 220 9.58 9.40 -9.29
N PRO A 221 9.69 8.08 -9.15
CA PRO A 221 10.95 7.47 -8.77
C PRO A 221 12.01 7.73 -9.85
N PRO A 222 13.31 7.77 -9.51
CA PRO A 222 14.34 7.91 -10.50
C PRO A 222 14.24 6.75 -11.49
N LYS A 223 14.21 7.05 -12.79
CA LYS A 223 14.28 6.01 -13.82
C LYS A 223 15.53 5.19 -13.55
N ALA A 224 15.35 3.90 -13.22
CA ALA A 224 16.46 2.98 -13.10
C ALA A 224 17.20 3.05 -14.44
N THR A 225 18.48 3.39 -14.40
CA THR A 225 19.30 3.36 -15.62
C THR A 225 19.42 1.89 -15.98
N LEU A 226 18.60 1.44 -16.93
CA LEU A 226 18.44 0.06 -17.40
C LEU A 226 19.72 -0.52 -18.02
N ALA A 227 20.79 0.27 -18.12
CA ALA A 227 22.10 -0.16 -18.59
C ALA A 227 22.73 -1.33 -17.82
N SER A 228 22.17 -1.72 -16.65
CA SER A 228 22.66 -2.86 -15.88
C SER A 228 21.81 -4.14 -15.96
N LEU A 229 20.70 -4.11 -16.72
CA LEU A 229 19.77 -5.25 -16.83
C LEU A 229 19.43 -5.60 -18.30
N GLU A 230 20.24 -5.15 -19.27
CA GLU A 230 20.06 -5.55 -20.64
C GLU A 230 20.28 -7.06 -20.82
N VAL A 231 19.19 -7.80 -20.83
CA VAL A 231 19.14 -9.13 -21.40
C VAL A 231 18.94 -8.94 -22.90
N PRO A 232 19.91 -9.29 -23.77
CA PRO A 232 19.78 -9.10 -25.20
C PRO A 232 18.51 -9.78 -25.73
N GLY A 233 17.62 -9.00 -26.33
CA GLY A 233 16.41 -9.49 -27.00
C GLY A 233 15.12 -9.49 -26.17
N VAL A 234 15.07 -8.87 -24.99
CA VAL A 234 13.85 -8.68 -24.22
C VAL A 234 13.65 -7.19 -23.95
N GLU A 235 12.75 -6.58 -24.69
CA GLU A 235 12.21 -5.25 -24.36
C GLU A 235 11.31 -5.41 -23.11
N ILE A 236 11.84 -5.09 -21.93
CA ILE A 236 11.06 -4.99 -20.71
C ILE A 236 10.63 -3.53 -20.62
N ASN A 237 9.37 -3.24 -20.95
CA ASN A 237 8.76 -1.95 -20.65
C ASN A 237 8.63 -1.80 -19.13
N HIS A 238 9.60 -1.18 -18.47
CA HIS A 238 9.61 -0.89 -17.03
C HIS A 238 8.84 0.40 -16.69
N ASP A 239 8.24 1.06 -17.65
CA ASP A 239 7.58 2.38 -17.50
C ASP A 239 6.06 2.26 -17.21
N GLU A 240 5.46 1.06 -17.19
CA GLU A 240 4.03 0.89 -16.90
C GLU A 240 3.85 0.22 -15.53
N GLU A 241 3.59 1.04 -14.49
CA GLU A 241 3.02 0.53 -13.25
C GLU A 241 1.66 -0.08 -13.56
N ILE A 242 1.45 -1.36 -13.23
CA ILE A 242 0.17 -2.06 -13.45
C ILE A 242 -0.82 -1.56 -12.40
N HIS A 243 -1.98 -1.08 -12.85
CA HIS A 243 -3.10 -0.67 -12.01
C HIS A 243 -4.27 -1.65 -12.10
N GLU A 244 -5.23 -1.55 -11.18
CA GLU A 244 -6.45 -2.37 -11.21
C GLU A 244 -7.23 -2.22 -12.52
N SER A 245 -7.22 -1.02 -13.12
CA SER A 245 -7.84 -0.73 -14.43
C SER A 245 -7.26 -1.52 -15.59
N ASP A 246 -6.01 -1.98 -15.47
CA ASP A 246 -5.30 -2.69 -16.55
C ASP A 246 -5.54 -4.21 -16.49
N LEU A 247 -6.14 -4.68 -15.39
CA LEU A 247 -6.42 -6.10 -15.21
C LEU A 247 -7.63 -6.54 -16.05
N PRO A 248 -7.56 -7.70 -16.74
CA PRO A 248 -8.71 -8.25 -17.43
C PRO A 248 -9.83 -8.55 -16.41
N HIS A 249 -11.06 -8.17 -16.76
CA HIS A 249 -12.26 -8.36 -15.91
C HIS A 249 -12.25 -7.60 -14.57
N HIS A 250 -11.52 -6.48 -14.47
CA HIS A 250 -11.60 -5.61 -13.29
C HIS A 250 -13.01 -5.04 -13.09
N PHE A 251 -13.39 -4.76 -11.86
CA PHE A 251 -14.66 -4.08 -11.55
C PHE A 251 -14.57 -2.62 -11.97
N GLN A 252 -15.48 -2.18 -12.86
CA GLN A 252 -15.55 -0.79 -13.31
C GLN A 252 -15.94 0.16 -12.16
N ASN A 253 -15.42 1.38 -12.22
CA ASN A 253 -15.82 2.44 -11.31
C ASN A 253 -17.12 3.07 -11.80
N ASN A 254 -18.21 2.98 -11.01
CA ASN A 254 -19.51 3.54 -11.39
C ASN A 254 -19.57 5.08 -11.33
N GLN A 255 -18.59 5.73 -10.72
CA GLN A 255 -18.48 7.20 -10.62
C GLN A 255 -17.68 7.80 -11.77
N HIS A 256 -16.92 6.98 -12.50
CA HIS A 256 -16.18 7.38 -13.67
C HIS A 256 -16.89 6.82 -14.91
N GLN A 257 -17.77 7.60 -15.53
CA GLN A 257 -18.18 7.31 -16.90
C GLN A 257 -17.04 7.77 -17.81
N PRO A 258 -16.44 6.88 -18.63
CA PRO A 258 -15.49 7.32 -19.63
C PRO A 258 -16.23 8.19 -20.65
N SER A 259 -15.95 9.48 -20.65
CA SER A 259 -16.32 10.34 -21.78
C SER A 259 -15.41 9.95 -22.96
N LEU A 260 -16.07 9.52 -24.05
CA LEU A 260 -15.56 9.30 -25.39
C LEU A 260 -14.92 7.94 -25.72
N SER A 261 -15.76 7.14 -26.35
CA SER A 261 -15.39 6.07 -27.25
C SER A 261 -14.51 6.57 -28.39
N ILE A 262 -13.31 6.04 -28.50
CA ILE A 262 -12.57 6.04 -29.78
C ILE A 262 -12.88 4.68 -30.42
N PRO A 263 -13.51 4.61 -31.61
CA PRO A 263 -13.70 3.35 -32.29
C PRO A 263 -12.40 2.92 -33.00
N GLY A 264 -11.94 1.72 -32.70
CA GLY A 264 -11.01 1.00 -33.55
C GLY A 264 -9.71 0.56 -32.89
N ALA A 265 -9.75 -0.56 -32.20
CA ALA A 265 -8.62 -1.49 -32.16
C ALA A 265 -9.19 -2.91 -32.01
N GLY A 266 -8.86 -3.74 -32.97
CA GLY A 266 -9.37 -5.09 -33.12
C GLY A 266 -8.86 -6.03 -32.01
N ASP A 267 -9.69 -6.98 -31.75
CA ASP A 267 -9.46 -8.20 -30.98
C ASP A 267 -8.38 -9.04 -31.69
N ASP A 268 -7.23 -9.19 -31.06
CA ASP A 268 -6.28 -10.24 -31.42
C ASP A 268 -5.74 -10.87 -30.12
N GLY A 269 -6.21 -12.06 -29.87
CA GLY A 269 -5.81 -12.90 -28.74
C GLY A 269 -4.32 -13.21 -28.75
N ALA A 270 -3.66 -13.04 -27.60
CA ALA A 270 -2.33 -13.54 -27.36
C ALA A 270 -2.24 -14.25 -26.01
N GLY A 271 -1.88 -15.52 -26.11
CA GLY A 271 -1.78 -16.48 -25.02
C GLY A 271 -0.66 -16.12 -24.01
N SER A 272 -0.94 -16.50 -22.79
CA SER A 272 -0.01 -16.45 -21.65
C SER A 272 1.26 -17.27 -21.90
N LYS A 273 2.44 -16.64 -21.76
CA LYS A 273 3.74 -17.32 -21.65
C LYS A 273 4.24 -17.30 -20.20
N PRO A 274 4.92 -18.36 -19.74
CA PRO A 274 5.32 -18.49 -18.34
C PRO A 274 6.53 -17.63 -17.97
N ALA A 275 6.52 -17.19 -16.70
CA ALA A 275 7.52 -16.33 -16.08
C ALA A 275 8.96 -16.88 -16.18
N GLY A 276 9.87 -16.07 -16.68
CA GLY A 276 11.31 -16.33 -16.76
C GLY A 276 12.01 -16.22 -15.41
N LYS A 277 13.09 -16.97 -15.25
CA LYS A 277 13.93 -17.12 -14.06
C LYS A 277 14.60 -15.79 -13.67
N ARG A 278 14.50 -15.43 -12.38
CA ARG A 278 15.24 -14.32 -11.79
C ARG A 278 16.72 -14.68 -11.68
N GLY A 279 17.57 -13.92 -12.36
CA GLY A 279 19.02 -13.94 -12.19
C GLY A 279 19.44 -13.21 -10.90
N ALA A 280 20.50 -13.72 -10.27
CA ALA A 280 21.07 -13.17 -9.04
C ALA A 280 21.67 -11.77 -9.29
N GLY A 281 21.22 -10.79 -8.50
CA GLY A 281 21.64 -9.40 -8.61
C GLY A 281 23.05 -9.17 -8.08
N THR A 282 23.85 -8.46 -8.85
CA THR A 282 25.02 -7.71 -8.39
C THR A 282 24.57 -6.55 -7.50
N GLU A 283 25.27 -6.32 -6.39
CA GLU A 283 24.99 -5.21 -5.46
C GLU A 283 25.06 -3.86 -6.20
N ALA A 284 23.90 -3.28 -6.49
CA ALA A 284 23.81 -1.92 -6.99
C ALA A 284 24.10 -0.95 -5.84
N LYS A 285 24.89 0.11 -6.09
CA LYS A 285 25.09 1.22 -5.15
C LYS A 285 23.71 1.75 -4.71
N PRO A 286 23.52 2.11 -3.44
CA PRO A 286 22.25 2.60 -2.95
C PRO A 286 21.83 3.84 -3.76
N GLN A 287 20.77 3.69 -4.53
CA GLN A 287 20.17 4.75 -5.30
C GLN A 287 19.48 5.73 -4.33
N LYS A 288 19.64 7.03 -4.57
CA LYS A 288 19.05 8.07 -3.73
C LYS A 288 17.52 7.98 -3.79
N ASP A 289 16.86 7.88 -2.64
CA ASP A 289 15.39 7.85 -2.55
C ASP A 289 14.83 9.28 -2.67
N VAL A 290 14.53 9.69 -3.90
CA VAL A 290 14.07 11.05 -4.22
C VAL A 290 12.70 11.36 -3.61
N GLN A 291 11.82 10.34 -3.48
CA GLN A 291 10.52 10.49 -2.85
C GLN A 291 10.68 10.73 -1.34
N LEU A 292 11.52 9.96 -0.65
CA LEU A 292 11.79 10.21 0.77
C LEU A 292 12.45 11.58 1.00
N ASP A 293 13.38 11.99 0.13
CA ASP A 293 13.99 13.32 0.21
C ASP A 293 12.96 14.44 0.01
N LYS A 294 12.02 14.26 -0.92
CA LYS A 294 10.92 15.20 -1.15
C LYS A 294 9.97 15.25 0.05
N ALA A 295 9.60 14.08 0.61
CA ALA A 295 8.77 14.00 1.82
C ALA A 295 9.39 14.79 2.98
N ILE A 296 10.70 14.63 3.21
CA ILE A 296 11.42 15.40 4.23
C ILE A 296 11.37 16.90 3.91
N SER A 297 11.60 17.29 2.66
CA SER A 297 11.52 18.69 2.24
C SER A 297 10.12 19.29 2.45
N ILE A 298 9.05 18.52 2.21
CA ILE A 298 7.66 18.95 2.50
C ILE A 298 7.50 19.22 4.01
N LEU A 299 8.00 18.31 4.86
CA LEU A 299 7.96 18.48 6.31
C LEU A 299 8.72 19.72 6.79
N GLU A 300 9.89 20.00 6.21
CA GLU A 300 10.71 21.18 6.53
C GLU A 300 10.04 22.49 6.12
N HIS A 301 9.25 22.48 5.04
CA HIS A 301 8.55 23.64 4.51
C HIS A 301 7.03 23.58 4.75
N TRP A 302 6.58 22.96 5.83
CA TRP A 302 5.18 22.64 6.11
C TRP A 302 4.24 23.83 6.04
N SER A 303 4.67 25.01 6.42
CA SER A 303 3.84 26.23 6.38
C SER A 303 3.25 26.51 5.00
N LYS A 304 4.02 26.22 3.93
CA LYS A 304 3.57 26.37 2.54
C LYS A 304 2.44 25.36 2.23
N TYR A 305 2.65 24.10 2.57
CA TYR A 305 1.70 23.01 2.27
C TYR A 305 0.44 23.06 3.14
N LYS A 306 0.53 23.56 4.38
CA LYS A 306 -0.63 23.78 5.24
C LYS A 306 -1.63 24.77 4.63
N ILE A 307 -1.14 25.79 3.91
CA ILE A 307 -2.00 26.74 3.19
C ILE A 307 -2.70 26.07 2.01
N GLU A 308 -2.03 25.17 1.29
CA GLU A 308 -2.62 24.41 0.18
C GLU A 308 -3.71 23.46 0.68
N LEU A 309 -3.46 22.74 1.77
CA LEU A 309 -4.47 21.90 2.43
C LEU A 309 -5.73 22.71 2.83
N ALA A 310 -5.56 23.96 3.27
CA ALA A 310 -6.67 24.83 3.66
C ALA A 310 -7.43 25.43 2.45
N ARG A 311 -6.76 25.69 1.31
CA ARG A 311 -7.36 26.32 0.12
C ARG A 311 -8.24 25.38 -0.71
N ALA A 312 -8.04 24.07 -0.62
CA ALA A 312 -8.88 23.09 -1.29
C ALA A 312 -10.37 23.16 -0.89
N ASP A 313 -10.71 23.91 0.19
CA ASP A 313 -12.09 24.21 0.60
C ASP A 313 -12.85 25.14 -0.35
N GLY A 314 -12.15 26.10 -0.96
CA GLY A 314 -12.80 27.15 -1.75
C GLY A 314 -13.34 26.68 -3.11
N GLN A 315 -12.83 25.57 -3.64
CA GLN A 315 -13.24 25.05 -4.95
C GLN A 315 -14.38 24.03 -4.89
N SER A 316 -14.53 23.29 -3.78
CA SER A 316 -15.62 22.33 -3.61
C SER A 316 -16.96 22.99 -3.21
N ALA A 317 -16.93 24.15 -2.55
CA ALA A 317 -18.14 24.89 -2.16
C ALA A 317 -18.80 25.65 -3.34
N SER A 318 -18.05 25.94 -4.42
CA SER A 318 -18.57 26.66 -5.59
C SER A 318 -19.27 25.76 -6.62
N ALA A 319 -19.13 24.43 -6.52
CA ALA A 319 -19.75 23.46 -7.43
C ALA A 319 -21.09 22.89 -6.91
N ALA A 320 -21.53 23.27 -5.73
CA ALA A 320 -22.75 22.77 -5.07
C ALA A 320 -23.77 23.88 -4.84
N ASN A 321 -24.09 24.68 -5.88
CA ASN A 321 -25.30 25.51 -5.89
C ASN A 321 -25.89 25.55 -7.29
N PRO A 322 -27.22 25.39 -7.39
CA PRO A 322 -28.04 24.62 -8.33
C PRO A 322 -28.23 25.22 -9.69
#